data_8fada895ae95d9c2a32a1590b40b04d7
#
_entry.id   8fada895ae95d9c2a32a1590b40b04d7
#
_cell.length_a   1.000
_cell.length_b   1.000
_cell.length_c   1.000
_cell.angle_alpha   90.00
_cell.angle_beta   90.00
_cell.angle_gamma   90.00
#
_symmetry.space_group_name_H-M   'P 1'
#
loop_
_entity.id
_entity.type
_entity.pdbx_description
1 polymer ?
#
loop_
_entity_poly.entity_id
_entity_poly.type
_entity_poly.pdbx_seq_one_letter_code
_entity_poly.pdbx_strand_id
1 'polypeptide(L)'
;NDTLSVWKVSNEQELGLAAIAYLTSRDFKLTSIHVTWIEEGCLISNNIKWEQENASTKISNMVDKHFNLIGLKHDDIGAISNLIIQQIMNNKFKFFTEKNVKDLLINSIENNTLDIEDLPRKVKKVLKEEYGI
;
A
#
# COMPACT_ATOMS: atom_id res chain seq x y z
N ASN A 1 -20.16 -3.38 5.27
CA ASN A 1 -19.09 -4.27 5.21
C ASN A 1 -18.02 -3.94 6.24
N ASP A 2 -17.69 -4.90 7.05
CA ASP A 2 -16.90 -4.70 8.26
C ASP A 2 -15.43 -5.09 8.06
N THR A 3 -14.86 -4.72 6.90
CA THR A 3 -13.48 -5.02 6.58
C THR A 3 -12.68 -3.76 6.27
N LEU A 4 -11.38 -3.84 6.53
CA LEU A 4 -10.42 -2.80 6.18
C LEU A 4 -9.23 -3.47 5.51
N SER A 5 -8.87 -3.01 4.32
CA SER A 5 -7.74 -3.55 3.57
C SER A 5 -6.42 -3.02 4.10
N VAL A 6 -5.46 -3.92 4.28
CA VAL A 6 -4.10 -3.59 4.69
C VAL A 6 -3.09 -4.41 3.89
N TRP A 7 -1.84 -4.00 3.93
CA TRP A 7 -0.74 -4.68 3.25
C TRP A 7 0.32 -5.06 4.27
N LYS A 8 0.77 -6.31 4.20
CA LYS A 8 1.80 -6.79 5.11
C LYS A 8 3.18 -6.41 4.57
N VAL A 9 3.99 -5.79 5.43
CA VAL A 9 5.37 -5.45 5.11
C VAL A 9 6.26 -5.95 6.24
N SER A 10 7.50 -6.31 5.91
CA SER A 10 8.45 -6.83 6.88
C SER A 10 9.36 -5.74 7.46
N ASN A 11 9.48 -4.62 6.77
CA ASN A 11 10.35 -3.51 7.18
C ASN A 11 9.90 -2.22 6.49
N GLU A 12 10.49 -1.10 6.90
CA GLU A 12 10.12 0.21 6.36
C GLU A 12 10.47 0.38 4.87
N GLN A 13 11.46 -0.34 4.34
CA GLN A 13 11.81 -0.27 2.93
C GLN A 13 10.69 -0.80 2.03
N GLU A 14 9.83 -1.67 2.56
CA GLU A 14 8.71 -2.23 1.81
C GLU A 14 7.48 -1.33 1.79
N LEU A 15 7.48 -0.23 2.54
CA LEU A 15 6.34 0.69 2.57
C LEU A 15 6.04 1.28 1.19
N GLY A 16 7.07 1.58 0.43
CA GLY A 16 6.91 2.07 -0.94
C GLY A 16 6.24 1.06 -1.85
N LEU A 17 6.62 -0.22 -1.72
CA LEU A 17 5.97 -1.30 -2.48
C LEU A 17 4.49 -1.42 -2.12
N ALA A 18 4.17 -1.34 -0.84
CA ALA A 18 2.78 -1.37 -0.39
C ALA A 18 1.98 -0.18 -0.96
N ALA A 19 2.59 1.01 -0.99
CA ALA A 19 1.96 2.20 -1.55
C ALA A 19 1.60 2.01 -3.03
N ILE A 20 2.55 1.57 -3.86
CA ILE A 20 2.28 1.37 -5.29
C ILE A 20 1.41 0.13 -5.55
N ALA A 21 1.46 -0.86 -4.67
CA ALA A 21 0.56 -2.00 -4.75
C ALA A 21 -0.90 -1.55 -4.57
N TYR A 22 -1.14 -0.70 -3.58
CA TYR A 22 -2.47 -0.12 -3.37
C TYR A 22 -2.90 0.72 -4.57
N LEU A 23 -2.04 1.64 -5.03
CA LEU A 23 -2.38 2.54 -6.12
C LEU A 23 -2.66 1.80 -7.42
N THR A 24 -1.95 0.70 -7.70
CA THR A 24 -2.14 -0.08 -8.95
C THR A 24 -3.24 -1.13 -8.84
N SER A 25 -3.92 -1.24 -7.70
CA SER A 25 -5.00 -2.23 -7.51
C SER A 25 -6.30 -1.88 -8.21
N ARG A 26 -6.46 -0.64 -8.62
CA ARG A 26 -7.69 -0.11 -9.25
C ARG A 26 -7.32 0.88 -10.36
N ASP A 27 -8.25 1.75 -10.71
CA ASP A 27 -8.02 2.83 -11.66
C ASP A 27 -6.94 3.75 -11.12
N PHE A 28 -5.72 3.52 -11.59
CA PHE A 28 -4.55 4.19 -11.08
C PHE A 28 -4.39 5.59 -11.67
N LYS A 29 -4.17 6.56 -10.77
CA LYS A 29 -3.73 7.91 -11.14
C LYS A 29 -2.43 8.20 -10.42
N LEU A 30 -1.49 8.86 -11.09
CA LEU A 30 -0.27 9.33 -10.46
C LEU A 30 -0.63 10.39 -9.43
N THR A 31 -0.37 10.10 -8.16
CA THR A 31 -0.68 11.00 -7.06
C THR A 31 0.29 10.74 -5.91
N SER A 32 0.37 11.70 -5.00
CA SER A 32 1.07 11.49 -3.73
C SER A 32 0.22 10.61 -2.82
N ILE A 33 0.87 9.96 -1.86
CA ILE A 33 0.19 9.08 -0.91
C ILE A 33 0.87 9.13 0.46
N HIS A 34 0.07 9.13 1.51
CA HIS A 34 0.53 9.00 2.88
C HIS A 34 0.38 7.54 3.32
N VAL A 35 1.38 7.01 4.00
CA VAL A 35 1.40 5.64 4.49
C VAL A 35 1.79 5.65 5.95
N THR A 36 1.05 4.92 6.76
CA THR A 36 1.43 4.58 8.13
C THR A 36 1.29 3.08 8.31
N TRP A 37 1.73 2.56 9.43
CA TRP A 37 1.65 1.12 9.70
C TRP A 37 1.24 0.87 11.13
N ILE A 38 0.70 -0.33 11.34
CA ILE A 38 0.32 -0.82 12.66
C ILE A 38 1.12 -2.08 12.92
N GLU A 39 1.73 -2.17 14.10
CA GLU A 39 2.44 -3.37 14.50
C GLU A 39 1.44 -4.53 14.66
N GLU A 40 1.79 -5.70 14.13
CA GLU A 40 0.93 -6.89 14.18
C GLU A 40 0.54 -7.23 15.62
N GLY A 41 1.49 -7.12 16.56
CA GLY A 41 1.22 -7.36 17.97
C GLY A 41 0.13 -6.47 18.56
N CYS A 42 0.00 -5.25 18.04
CA CYS A 42 -1.06 -4.33 18.48
C CYS A 42 -2.44 -4.79 18.01
N LEU A 43 -2.50 -5.38 16.82
CA LEU A 43 -3.75 -5.96 16.31
C LEU A 43 -4.15 -7.17 17.18
N ILE A 44 -3.21 -8.04 17.48
CA ILE A 44 -3.43 -9.22 18.33
C ILE A 44 -3.91 -8.78 19.71
N SER A 45 -3.25 -7.79 20.33
CA SER A 45 -3.61 -7.28 21.65
C SER A 45 -5.03 -6.70 21.71
N ASN A 46 -5.54 -6.22 20.59
CA ASN A 46 -6.89 -5.66 20.50
C ASN A 46 -7.92 -6.67 19.96
N ASN A 47 -7.54 -7.95 19.86
CA ASN A 47 -8.41 -9.02 19.34
C ASN A 47 -8.93 -8.77 17.93
N ILE A 48 -8.15 -8.08 17.12
CA ILE A 48 -8.48 -7.81 15.72
C ILE A 48 -7.97 -8.96 14.87
N LYS A 49 -8.85 -9.54 14.07
CA LYS A 49 -8.55 -10.68 13.20
C LYS A 49 -8.35 -10.21 11.77
N TRP A 50 -7.60 -11.00 11.03
CA TRP A 50 -7.36 -10.71 9.62
C TRP A 50 -7.34 -11.98 8.78
N GLU A 51 -7.61 -11.82 7.49
CA GLU A 51 -7.56 -12.88 6.50
C GLU A 51 -6.75 -12.42 5.29
N GLN A 52 -5.95 -13.31 4.76
CA GLN A 52 -5.23 -13.05 3.53
C GLN A 52 -6.20 -13.17 2.35
N GLU A 53 -6.11 -12.22 1.42
CA GLU A 53 -6.89 -12.23 0.19
C GLU A 53 -6.03 -11.63 -0.92
N ASN A 54 -5.80 -12.39 -1.98
CA ASN A 54 -4.99 -11.92 -3.10
C ASN A 54 -5.57 -10.62 -3.68
N ALA A 55 -4.70 -9.65 -3.86
CA ALA A 55 -5.08 -8.36 -4.40
C ALA A 55 -5.06 -8.35 -5.94
N SER A 56 -5.78 -7.41 -6.52
CA SER A 56 -5.74 -7.16 -7.96
C SER A 56 -4.62 -6.18 -8.36
N THR A 57 -3.63 -6.01 -7.51
CA THR A 57 -2.49 -5.12 -7.78
C THR A 57 -1.69 -5.58 -8.99
N LYS A 58 -1.07 -4.62 -9.68
CA LYS A 58 -0.18 -4.89 -10.79
C LYS A 58 1.26 -5.21 -10.36
N ILE A 59 1.56 -5.07 -9.05
CA ILE A 59 2.87 -5.40 -8.49
C ILE A 59 2.88 -6.88 -8.12
N SER A 60 3.55 -7.70 -8.92
CA SER A 60 3.46 -9.17 -8.84
C SER A 60 3.87 -9.75 -7.48
N ASN A 61 4.88 -9.18 -6.84
CA ASN A 61 5.37 -9.66 -5.54
C ASN A 61 4.57 -9.14 -4.34
N MET A 62 3.49 -8.41 -4.58
CA MET A 62 2.62 -7.89 -3.53
C MET A 62 1.20 -8.49 -3.55
N VAL A 63 0.90 -9.32 -4.54
CA VAL A 63 -0.45 -9.91 -4.69
C VAL A 63 -0.87 -10.67 -3.43
N ASP A 64 0.02 -11.45 -2.84
CA ASP A 64 -0.25 -12.27 -1.65
C ASP A 64 0.03 -11.54 -0.33
N LYS A 65 0.38 -10.26 -0.38
CA LYS A 65 0.63 -9.44 0.81
C LYS A 65 -0.58 -8.64 1.26
N HIS A 66 -1.68 -8.78 0.58
CA HIS A 66 -2.92 -8.10 0.91
C HIS A 66 -3.71 -8.91 1.95
N PHE A 67 -4.19 -8.21 2.98
CA PHE A 67 -4.99 -8.79 4.05
C PHE A 67 -6.19 -7.90 4.33
N ASN A 68 -7.26 -8.51 4.79
CA ASN A 68 -8.42 -7.78 5.28
C ASN A 68 -8.49 -7.94 6.80
N LEU A 69 -8.61 -6.83 7.51
CA LEU A 69 -9.02 -6.86 8.90
C LEU A 69 -10.52 -7.11 8.90
N ILE A 70 -10.98 -8.14 9.60
CA ILE A 70 -12.34 -8.65 9.46
C ILE A 70 -13.12 -8.56 10.77
N GLY A 71 -14.46 -8.61 10.67
CA GLY A 71 -15.34 -8.64 11.82
C GLY A 71 -15.26 -7.39 12.69
N LEU A 72 -14.96 -6.25 12.08
CA LEU A 72 -14.73 -5.00 12.82
C LEU A 72 -16.04 -4.43 13.36
N LYS A 73 -16.04 -4.14 14.66
CA LYS A 73 -17.12 -3.47 15.36
C LYS A 73 -16.70 -2.02 15.66
N HIS A 74 -17.62 -1.22 16.20
CA HIS A 74 -17.33 0.18 16.54
C HIS A 74 -16.09 0.31 17.42
N ASP A 75 -15.95 -0.53 18.44
CA ASP A 75 -14.81 -0.49 19.34
C ASP A 75 -13.51 -0.84 18.62
N ASP A 76 -13.56 -1.77 17.68
CA ASP A 76 -12.40 -2.17 16.88
C ASP A 76 -11.93 -1.02 15.98
N ILE A 77 -12.87 -0.35 15.35
CA ILE A 77 -12.59 0.81 14.49
C ILE A 77 -11.96 1.93 15.32
N GLY A 78 -12.49 2.18 16.51
CA GLY A 78 -11.93 3.15 17.45
C GLY A 78 -10.51 2.79 17.86
N ALA A 79 -10.26 1.52 18.17
CA ALA A 79 -8.93 1.04 18.53
C ALA A 79 -7.94 1.21 17.39
N ILE A 80 -8.33 0.83 16.16
CA ILE A 80 -7.48 1.00 14.97
C ILE A 80 -7.18 2.48 14.74
N SER A 81 -8.19 3.35 14.83
CA SER A 81 -8.02 4.80 14.67
C SER A 81 -7.02 5.35 15.67
N ASN A 82 -7.10 4.93 16.93
CA ASN A 82 -6.15 5.35 17.97
C ASN A 82 -4.73 4.87 17.68
N LEU A 83 -4.57 3.64 17.20
CA LEU A 83 -3.26 3.11 16.83
C LEU A 83 -2.65 3.93 15.70
N ILE A 84 -3.43 4.28 14.69
CA ILE A 84 -2.98 5.11 13.57
C ILE A 84 -2.58 6.50 14.05
N ILE A 85 -3.39 7.13 14.87
CA ILE A 85 -3.10 8.47 15.43
C ILE A 85 -1.81 8.44 16.21
N GLN A 86 -1.59 7.42 17.06
CA GLN A 86 -0.37 7.28 17.83
C GLN A 86 0.86 7.12 16.94
N GLN A 87 0.75 6.35 15.86
CA GLN A 87 1.85 6.20 14.90
C GLN A 87 2.20 7.54 14.25
N ILE A 88 1.19 8.29 13.83
CA ILE A 88 1.40 9.60 13.21
C ILE A 88 2.03 10.58 14.21
N MET A 89 1.56 10.61 15.45
CA MET A 89 2.10 11.48 16.51
C MET A 89 3.54 11.13 16.85
N ASN A 90 3.96 9.88 16.65
CA ASN A 90 5.31 9.42 16.87
C ASN A 90 6.18 9.47 15.62
N ASN A 91 5.74 10.19 14.59
CA ASN A 91 6.42 10.33 13.29
C ASN A 91 6.64 9.00 12.56
N LYS A 92 5.79 8.01 12.84
CA LYS A 92 5.83 6.70 12.15
C LYS A 92 4.87 6.72 10.97
N PHE A 93 5.20 7.52 9.99
CA PHE A 93 4.47 7.58 8.73
C PHE A 93 5.43 8.03 7.63
N LYS A 94 5.06 7.79 6.38
CA LYS A 94 5.80 8.27 5.23
C LYS A 94 4.87 8.95 4.25
N PHE A 95 5.36 10.03 3.66
CA PHE A 95 4.69 10.71 2.57
C PHE A 95 5.50 10.45 1.30
N PHE A 96 4.85 9.82 0.32
CA PHE A 96 5.43 9.61 -1.01
C PHE A 96 4.86 10.66 -1.94
N THR A 97 5.73 11.51 -2.48
CA THR A 97 5.34 12.50 -3.48
C THR A 97 5.01 11.81 -4.80
N GLU A 98 4.37 12.53 -5.71
CA GLU A 98 4.13 12.01 -7.06
C GLU A 98 5.43 11.52 -7.71
N LYS A 99 6.51 12.28 -7.54
CA LYS A 99 7.83 11.88 -8.06
C LYS A 99 8.33 10.60 -7.40
N ASN A 100 8.18 10.47 -6.08
CA ASN A 100 8.55 9.24 -5.37
C ASN A 100 7.76 8.04 -5.91
N VAL A 101 6.48 8.21 -6.17
CA VAL A 101 5.62 7.15 -6.73
C VAL A 101 6.13 6.75 -8.12
N LYS A 102 6.47 7.70 -8.96
CA LYS A 102 7.05 7.41 -10.28
C LYS A 102 8.35 6.61 -10.16
N ASP A 103 9.24 7.03 -9.27
CA ASP A 103 10.52 6.34 -9.05
C ASP A 103 10.31 4.90 -8.59
N LEU A 104 9.33 4.67 -7.69
CA LEU A 104 8.98 3.34 -7.22
C LEU A 104 8.45 2.46 -8.36
N LEU A 105 7.60 3.01 -9.22
CA LEU A 105 7.07 2.28 -10.38
C LEU A 105 8.20 1.89 -11.34
N ILE A 106 9.11 2.81 -11.63
CA ILE A 106 10.25 2.54 -12.50
C ILE A 106 11.13 1.43 -11.91
N ASN A 107 11.43 1.48 -10.61
CA ASN A 107 12.19 0.43 -9.96
C ASN A 107 11.51 -0.94 -10.07
N SER A 108 10.21 -0.98 -9.94
CA SER A 108 9.44 -2.23 -10.07
C SER A 108 9.45 -2.75 -11.51
N ILE A 109 9.42 -1.86 -12.49
CA ILE A 109 9.53 -2.24 -13.91
C ILE A 109 10.93 -2.83 -14.17
N GLU A 110 11.97 -2.17 -13.68
CA GLU A 110 13.36 -2.63 -13.85
C GLU A 110 13.59 -4.00 -13.17
N ASN A 111 12.93 -4.22 -12.04
CA ASN A 111 13.03 -5.47 -11.29
C ASN A 111 12.09 -6.57 -11.79
N ASN A 112 11.35 -6.32 -12.86
CA ASN A 112 10.38 -7.25 -13.46
C ASN A 112 9.24 -7.67 -12.50
N THR A 113 8.90 -6.81 -11.54
CA THR A 113 7.74 -7.02 -10.65
C THR A 113 6.52 -6.24 -11.10
N LEU A 114 6.68 -5.40 -12.11
CA LEU A 114 5.61 -4.63 -12.74
C LEU A 114 5.83 -4.60 -14.25
N ASP A 115 4.79 -4.97 -15.01
CA ASP A 115 4.79 -4.80 -16.45
C ASP A 115 4.20 -3.42 -16.76
N ILE A 116 4.95 -2.58 -17.47
CA ILE A 116 4.50 -1.24 -17.84
C ILE A 116 3.19 -1.27 -18.65
N GLU A 117 2.98 -2.34 -19.41
CA GLU A 117 1.77 -2.49 -20.23
C GLU A 117 0.51 -2.69 -19.38
N ASP A 118 0.65 -3.04 -18.10
CA ASP A 118 -0.47 -3.17 -17.15
C ASP A 118 -0.90 -1.83 -16.57
N LEU A 119 -0.18 -0.75 -16.85
CA LEU A 119 -0.51 0.58 -16.36
C LEU A 119 -1.46 1.33 -17.31
N PRO A 120 -2.26 2.25 -16.78
CA PRO A 120 -3.11 3.09 -17.61
C PRO A 120 -2.30 3.87 -18.65
N ARG A 121 -2.91 4.14 -19.80
CA ARG A 121 -2.26 4.81 -20.92
C ARG A 121 -1.58 6.13 -20.52
N LYS A 122 -2.26 6.95 -19.73
CA LYS A 122 -1.71 8.24 -19.31
C LYS A 122 -0.46 8.07 -18.44
N VAL A 123 -0.47 7.08 -17.55
CA VAL A 123 0.67 6.78 -16.69
C VAL A 123 1.84 6.26 -17.51
N LYS A 124 1.60 5.32 -18.42
CA LYS A 124 2.64 4.82 -19.33
C LYS A 124 3.30 5.95 -20.09
N LYS A 125 2.50 6.86 -20.64
CA LYS A 125 3.01 7.99 -21.41
C LYS A 125 3.95 8.85 -20.58
N VAL A 126 3.54 9.21 -19.38
CA VAL A 126 4.35 10.03 -18.47
C VAL A 126 5.67 9.35 -18.14
N LEU A 127 5.62 8.06 -17.79
CA LEU A 127 6.83 7.30 -17.44
C LEU A 127 7.79 7.19 -18.62
N LYS A 128 7.27 6.92 -19.83
CA LYS A 128 8.11 6.83 -21.02
C LYS A 128 8.77 8.17 -21.34
N GLU A 129 8.03 9.27 -21.26
CA GLU A 129 8.55 10.60 -21.56
C GLU A 129 9.58 11.07 -20.53
N GLU A 130 9.31 10.86 -19.25
CA GLU A 130 10.17 11.39 -18.18
C GLU A 130 11.37 10.49 -17.88
N TYR A 131 11.27 9.19 -18.12
CA TYR A 131 12.34 8.23 -17.76
C TYR A 131 13.00 7.57 -18.96
N GLY A 132 12.54 7.87 -20.16
CA GLY A 132 13.16 7.39 -21.41
C GLY A 132 13.06 5.88 -21.63
N ILE A 133 11.98 5.28 -21.18
CA ILE A 133 11.79 3.82 -21.33
C ILE A 133 10.79 3.47 -22.44
#